data_ad858e853016ee9c5e337d01b462ce3a
#
_entry.id   ad858e853016ee9c5e337d01b462ce3a
#
_cell.length_a   1.000
_cell.length_b   1.000
_cell.length_c   1.000
_cell.angle_alpha   90.00
_cell.angle_beta   90.00
_cell.angle_gamma   90.00
#
_symmetry.space_group_name_H-M   'P 1'
#
loop_
_entity.id
_entity.type
_entity.pdbx_description
1 polymer ?
#
loop_
_entity_poly.entity_id
_entity_poly.type
_entity_poly.pdbx_seq_one_letter_code
_entity_poly.pdbx_strand_id
1 'polypeptide(L)'
;MRRGMKATIFIAAGAASAAAAIERRLIAAPRYRGPLTDHFDGERFHNPNGDWQSERSFIKWMLNRDRGHWDEWTDAPCGPPPPRRVDDGELRVTFINHATTLLQLDGINILTDPLWSERTSPVGFAGPRRHRPPGIRFEDLPPIDLVLVSHNHYDHLDIPTLKRLRRCKIITPLGNGALMRRHGIAATELDWWQSEAAITAVPAQHFCARGLTDRNRNLWGGFVISSRFGNVYFAGDTGWGDHFAEISRRFQPIRLALLPIGAYRPRWFMRPVHIDPAEAVEAHFALNAQTSMAIHFGCFALGDDGQFEPVRDVRLAIAASGNPRFWILEHGEGRAVPPCD
;
A
#
# COMPACT_ATOMS: atom_id res chain seq x y z
N MET A 1 4.91 -49.90 -20.46
CA MET A 1 4.72 -48.93 -19.38
C MET A 1 5.76 -47.79 -19.30
N ARG A 2 7.08 -48.02 -19.50
CA ARG A 2 8.12 -46.96 -19.35
C ARG A 2 8.13 -45.85 -20.42
N ARG A 3 7.62 -46.06 -21.68
CA ARG A 3 7.57 -45.04 -22.71
C ARG A 3 6.46 -43.98 -22.50
N GLY A 4 5.28 -44.40 -22.02
CA GLY A 4 4.17 -43.48 -21.74
C GLY A 4 4.45 -42.52 -20.59
N MET A 5 5.11 -43.01 -19.55
CA MET A 5 5.47 -42.21 -18.36
C MET A 5 6.49 -41.11 -18.68
N LYS A 6 7.47 -41.38 -19.58
CA LYS A 6 8.43 -40.37 -20.04
C LYS A 6 7.75 -39.28 -20.86
N ALA A 7 6.83 -39.63 -21.77
CA ALA A 7 6.09 -38.65 -22.56
C ALA A 7 5.21 -37.75 -21.69
N THR A 8 4.53 -38.30 -20.69
CA THR A 8 3.69 -37.51 -19.75
C THR A 8 4.55 -36.57 -18.91
N ILE A 9 5.75 -36.96 -18.47
CA ILE A 9 6.68 -36.11 -17.73
C ILE A 9 7.19 -34.97 -18.61
N PHE A 10 7.51 -35.22 -19.90
CA PHE A 10 7.96 -34.18 -20.82
C PHE A 10 6.86 -33.18 -21.19
N ILE A 11 5.61 -33.63 -21.32
CA ILE A 11 4.45 -32.76 -21.59
C ILE A 11 4.17 -31.90 -20.35
N ALA A 12 4.19 -32.45 -19.14
CA ALA A 12 4.01 -31.72 -17.90
C ALA A 12 5.13 -30.68 -17.65
N ALA A 13 6.38 -31.04 -17.94
CA ALA A 13 7.52 -30.12 -17.84
C ALA A 13 7.44 -28.99 -18.89
N GLY A 14 7.01 -29.30 -20.11
CA GLY A 14 6.78 -28.31 -21.16
C GLY A 14 5.66 -27.34 -20.81
N ALA A 15 4.54 -27.85 -20.29
CA ALA A 15 3.41 -27.03 -19.84
C ALA A 15 3.80 -26.13 -18.64
N ALA A 16 4.54 -26.64 -17.68
CA ALA A 16 5.05 -25.87 -16.55
C ALA A 16 6.03 -24.77 -17.00
N SER A 17 6.91 -25.07 -17.95
CA SER A 17 7.85 -24.09 -18.52
C SER A 17 7.13 -23.00 -19.31
N ALA A 18 6.10 -23.35 -20.07
CA ALA A 18 5.27 -22.39 -20.80
C ALA A 18 4.47 -21.49 -19.83
N ALA A 19 3.88 -22.08 -18.79
CA ALA A 19 3.17 -21.32 -17.75
C ALA A 19 4.11 -20.35 -17.02
N ALA A 20 5.32 -20.78 -16.67
CA ALA A 20 6.33 -19.91 -16.05
C ALA A 20 6.81 -18.80 -17.00
N ALA A 21 6.92 -19.06 -18.30
CA ALA A 21 7.26 -18.03 -19.28
C ALA A 21 6.12 -17.00 -19.47
N ILE A 22 4.88 -17.44 -19.47
CA ILE A 22 3.69 -16.59 -19.53
C ILE A 22 3.62 -15.73 -18.26
N GLU A 23 3.77 -16.33 -17.09
CA GLU A 23 3.81 -15.63 -15.80
C GLU A 23 4.86 -14.53 -15.80
N ARG A 24 6.11 -14.85 -16.16
CA ARG A 24 7.22 -13.89 -16.22
C ARG A 24 6.97 -12.74 -17.21
N ARG A 25 6.31 -13.02 -18.32
CA ARG A 25 6.10 -12.03 -19.40
C ARG A 25 4.88 -11.14 -19.16
N LEU A 26 3.78 -11.69 -18.63
CA LEU A 26 2.50 -11.02 -18.54
C LEU A 26 2.16 -10.54 -17.11
N ILE A 27 2.60 -11.26 -16.09
CA ILE A 27 2.20 -11.04 -14.69
C ILE A 27 3.35 -10.43 -13.90
N ALA A 28 4.50 -11.08 -13.86
CA ALA A 28 5.63 -10.65 -13.05
C ALA A 28 6.12 -9.24 -13.42
N ALA A 29 6.46 -8.45 -12.41
CA ALA A 29 7.08 -7.15 -12.59
C ALA A 29 8.49 -7.30 -13.20
N PRO A 30 8.93 -6.38 -14.08
CA PRO A 30 10.31 -6.34 -14.53
C PRO A 30 11.25 -6.16 -13.35
N ARG A 31 12.40 -6.84 -13.38
CA ARG A 31 13.45 -6.66 -12.39
C ARG A 31 14.04 -5.26 -12.50
N TYR A 32 14.30 -4.61 -11.37
CA TYR A 32 15.18 -3.44 -11.31
C TYR A 32 16.59 -3.78 -11.78
N ARG A 33 17.25 -2.85 -12.47
CA ARG A 33 18.58 -3.03 -13.09
C ARG A 33 19.52 -1.86 -12.79
N GLY A 34 19.28 -1.16 -11.69
CA GLY A 34 20.13 -0.06 -11.26
C GLY A 34 21.35 -0.52 -10.45
N PRO A 35 22.09 0.43 -9.87
CA PRO A 35 23.27 0.16 -9.06
C PRO A 35 22.94 -0.63 -7.80
N LEU A 36 23.95 -1.29 -7.22
CA LEU A 36 23.88 -1.87 -5.88
C LEU A 36 23.72 -0.77 -4.84
N THR A 37 22.95 -1.05 -3.81
CA THR A 37 22.78 -0.18 -2.64
C THR A 37 22.94 -1.01 -1.36
N ASP A 38 22.80 -0.40 -0.20
CA ASP A 38 22.82 -1.10 1.10
C ASP A 38 21.62 -2.03 1.30
N HIS A 39 20.58 -1.87 0.50
CA HIS A 39 19.35 -2.66 0.54
C HIS A 39 19.01 -3.34 -0.81
N PHE A 40 19.88 -3.25 -1.85
CA PHE A 40 19.74 -3.96 -3.12
C PHE A 40 21.01 -4.74 -3.46
N ASP A 41 20.94 -6.07 -3.50
CA ASP A 41 22.07 -6.98 -3.75
C ASP A 41 22.38 -7.22 -5.23
N GLY A 42 21.64 -6.54 -6.13
CA GLY A 42 21.74 -6.73 -7.59
C GLY A 42 20.67 -7.70 -8.13
N GLU A 43 19.96 -8.41 -7.28
CA GLU A 43 18.84 -9.29 -7.63
C GLU A 43 17.54 -8.92 -6.93
N ARG A 44 17.59 -8.61 -5.64
CA ARG A 44 16.43 -8.34 -4.77
C ARG A 44 16.74 -7.18 -3.83
N PHE A 45 15.67 -6.52 -3.44
CA PHE A 45 15.67 -5.57 -2.34
C PHE A 45 15.44 -6.29 -1.02
N HIS A 46 15.99 -5.74 0.07
CA HIS A 46 15.95 -6.30 1.42
C HIS A 46 15.39 -5.29 2.41
N ASN A 47 14.69 -5.79 3.41
CA ASN A 47 14.15 -4.98 4.49
C ASN A 47 15.25 -4.51 5.43
N PRO A 48 15.11 -3.30 6.05
CA PRO A 48 16.07 -2.81 7.04
C PRO A 48 16.27 -3.76 8.21
N ASN A 49 15.20 -4.40 8.68
CA ASN A 49 15.21 -5.31 9.82
C ASN A 49 15.24 -6.80 9.42
N GLY A 50 15.62 -7.09 8.16
CA GLY A 50 15.70 -8.44 7.62
C GLY A 50 14.39 -9.00 7.05
N ASP A 51 14.50 -10.04 6.23
CA ASP A 51 13.40 -10.69 5.54
C ASP A 51 12.97 -11.97 6.28
N TRP A 52 11.76 -11.97 6.87
CA TRP A 52 11.32 -13.03 7.78
C TRP A 52 10.31 -14.02 7.19
N GLN A 53 9.74 -13.73 6.03
CA GLN A 53 8.76 -14.60 5.38
C GLN A 53 9.41 -15.54 4.39
N SER A 54 9.16 -16.87 4.55
CA SER A 54 9.54 -17.90 3.60
C SER A 54 8.35 -18.38 2.78
N GLU A 55 8.61 -18.99 1.61
CA GLU A 55 7.59 -19.68 0.81
C GLU A 55 6.86 -20.77 1.59
N ARG A 56 7.58 -21.48 2.49
CA ARG A 56 6.99 -22.50 3.39
C ARG A 56 5.98 -21.90 4.36
N SER A 57 6.26 -20.69 4.86
CA SER A 57 5.34 -19.97 5.74
C SER A 57 4.06 -19.58 5.00
N PHE A 58 4.17 -19.15 3.73
CA PHE A 58 3.02 -18.84 2.89
C PHE A 58 2.13 -20.07 2.64
N ILE A 59 2.73 -21.22 2.27
CA ILE A 59 1.99 -22.46 2.05
C ILE A 59 1.30 -22.90 3.35
N LYS A 60 2.02 -22.84 4.49
CA LYS A 60 1.44 -23.19 5.80
C LYS A 60 0.23 -22.30 6.11
N TRP A 61 0.32 -21.00 5.87
CA TRP A 61 -0.80 -20.07 6.05
C TRP A 61 -1.97 -20.40 5.13
N MET A 62 -1.72 -20.62 3.84
CA MET A 62 -2.77 -20.95 2.86
C MET A 62 -3.54 -22.23 3.20
N LEU A 63 -2.87 -23.23 3.78
CA LEU A 63 -3.50 -24.49 4.19
C LEU A 63 -4.23 -24.40 5.54
N ASN A 64 -3.94 -23.39 6.38
CA ASN A 64 -4.48 -23.26 7.74
C ASN A 64 -5.14 -21.87 7.93
N ARG A 65 -5.90 -21.42 6.93
CA ARG A 65 -6.63 -20.15 7.00
C ARG A 65 -7.73 -20.20 8.08
N ASP A 66 -7.71 -19.20 8.97
CA ASP A 66 -8.74 -18.94 9.97
C ASP A 66 -9.33 -17.54 9.73
N ARG A 67 -10.18 -17.47 8.72
CA ARG A 67 -10.71 -16.19 8.22
C ARG A 67 -11.80 -15.65 9.11
N GLY A 68 -11.65 -14.40 9.53
CA GLY A 68 -12.72 -13.62 10.13
C GLY A 68 -13.88 -13.37 9.15
N HIS A 69 -15.00 -12.94 9.69
CA HIS A 69 -16.21 -12.69 8.90
C HIS A 69 -16.07 -11.46 8.00
N TRP A 70 -16.53 -11.59 6.76
CA TRP A 70 -16.71 -10.52 5.79
C TRP A 70 -18.10 -10.62 5.20
N ASP A 71 -18.84 -9.50 5.17
CA ASP A 71 -20.09 -9.41 4.42
C ASP A 71 -19.80 -9.60 2.94
N GLU A 72 -20.69 -10.25 2.19
CA GLU A 72 -20.52 -10.40 0.74
C GLU A 72 -20.40 -9.03 0.07
N TRP A 73 -21.25 -8.10 0.48
CA TRP A 73 -21.26 -6.73 0.01
C TRP A 73 -21.81 -5.78 1.08
N THR A 74 -21.11 -4.68 1.32
CA THR A 74 -21.58 -3.59 2.18
C THR A 74 -22.05 -2.44 1.29
N ASP A 75 -23.35 -2.22 1.26
CA ASP A 75 -23.91 -1.05 0.59
C ASP A 75 -23.58 0.21 1.39
N ALA A 76 -22.88 1.12 0.75
CA ALA A 76 -22.51 2.39 1.36
C ALA A 76 -22.60 3.51 0.32
N PRO A 77 -23.28 4.62 0.63
CA PRO A 77 -23.30 5.77 -0.27
C PRO A 77 -21.89 6.33 -0.43
N CYS A 78 -21.60 6.90 -1.61
CA CYS A 78 -20.42 7.71 -1.77
C CYS A 78 -20.51 8.97 -0.91
N GLY A 79 -19.38 9.41 -0.39
CA GLY A 79 -19.26 10.72 0.24
C GLY A 79 -19.47 11.87 -0.76
N PRO A 80 -19.61 13.09 -0.27
CA PRO A 80 -19.72 14.26 -1.14
C PRO A 80 -18.43 14.48 -1.94
N PRO A 81 -18.52 15.06 -3.16
CA PRO A 81 -17.33 15.44 -3.91
C PRO A 81 -16.38 16.30 -3.05
N PRO A 82 -15.08 15.97 -3.01
CA PRO A 82 -14.11 16.80 -2.29
C PRO A 82 -14.03 18.21 -2.90
N PRO A 83 -13.62 19.24 -2.14
CA PRO A 83 -13.41 20.56 -2.69
C PRO A 83 -12.37 20.52 -3.81
N ARG A 84 -12.47 21.48 -4.76
CA ARG A 84 -11.55 21.53 -5.90
C ARG A 84 -10.08 21.69 -5.46
N ARG A 85 -9.85 22.49 -4.43
CA ARG A 85 -8.56 22.80 -3.81
C ARG A 85 -8.79 23.22 -2.36
N VAL A 86 -7.74 23.20 -1.57
CA VAL A 86 -7.66 23.89 -0.28
C VAL A 86 -6.64 25.02 -0.35
N ASP A 87 -6.77 26.00 0.52
CA ASP A 87 -5.87 27.16 0.53
C ASP A 87 -4.49 26.82 1.12
N ASP A 88 -3.56 27.75 0.97
CA ASP A 88 -2.20 27.63 1.50
C ASP A 88 -2.24 27.53 3.04
N GLY A 89 -1.51 26.54 3.58
CA GLY A 89 -1.52 26.21 5.02
C GLY A 89 -2.66 25.31 5.47
N GLU A 90 -3.67 25.09 4.65
CA GLU A 90 -4.69 24.10 4.91
C GLU A 90 -4.22 22.70 4.52
N LEU A 91 -4.66 21.72 5.29
CA LEU A 91 -4.52 20.29 4.98
C LEU A 91 -5.87 19.62 5.15
N ARG A 92 -6.35 18.97 4.09
CA ARG A 92 -7.53 18.11 4.12
C ARG A 92 -7.16 16.72 3.67
N VAL A 93 -7.65 15.71 4.38
CA VAL A 93 -7.56 14.30 3.96
C VAL A 93 -8.96 13.76 3.72
N THR A 94 -9.15 13.02 2.62
CA THR A 94 -10.38 12.27 2.35
C THR A 94 -10.01 10.79 2.21
N PHE A 95 -10.63 9.94 3.03
CA PHE A 95 -10.43 8.48 2.95
C PHE A 95 -11.33 7.91 1.85
N ILE A 96 -10.73 7.49 0.75
CA ILE A 96 -11.51 6.99 -0.40
C ILE A 96 -11.80 5.51 -0.24
N ASN A 97 -10.77 4.70 -0.07
CA ASN A 97 -10.86 3.27 0.25
C ASN A 97 -9.47 2.68 0.48
N HIS A 98 -9.37 1.58 1.19
CA HIS A 98 -8.14 0.81 1.40
C HIS A 98 -6.95 1.70 1.77
N ALA A 99 -5.92 1.82 0.93
CA ALA A 99 -4.81 2.76 1.08
C ALA A 99 -4.95 4.00 0.18
N THR A 100 -6.08 4.14 -0.52
CA THR A 100 -6.37 5.29 -1.37
C THR A 100 -6.91 6.44 -0.56
N THR A 101 -6.13 7.51 -0.47
CA THR A 101 -6.54 8.78 0.14
C THR A 101 -6.33 9.94 -0.81
N LEU A 102 -7.18 10.95 -0.72
CA LEU A 102 -6.92 12.24 -1.33
C LEU A 102 -6.38 13.17 -0.26
N LEU A 103 -5.16 13.60 -0.43
CA LEU A 103 -4.50 14.65 0.35
C LEU A 103 -4.58 15.95 -0.43
N GLN A 104 -5.13 16.98 0.19
CA GLN A 104 -5.21 18.31 -0.37
C GLN A 104 -4.44 19.26 0.57
N LEU A 105 -3.34 19.83 0.11
CA LEU A 105 -2.48 20.69 0.90
C LEU A 105 -1.77 21.70 0.01
N ASP A 106 -1.60 22.91 0.52
CA ASP A 106 -0.85 23.99 -0.14
C ASP A 106 -1.25 24.19 -1.61
N GLY A 107 -2.55 24.08 -1.91
CA GLY A 107 -3.10 24.25 -3.24
C GLY A 107 -2.89 23.07 -4.19
N ILE A 108 -2.34 21.92 -3.76
CA ILE A 108 -2.15 20.72 -4.58
C ILE A 108 -3.00 19.54 -4.10
N ASN A 109 -3.37 18.66 -5.03
CA ASN A 109 -4.14 17.44 -4.80
C ASN A 109 -3.27 16.22 -5.07
N ILE A 110 -3.08 15.37 -4.07
CA ILE A 110 -2.25 14.17 -4.11
C ILE A 110 -3.12 12.94 -3.85
N LEU A 111 -3.05 11.92 -4.70
CA LEU A 111 -3.65 10.61 -4.45
C LEU A 111 -2.59 9.62 -4.00
N THR A 112 -2.87 8.88 -2.92
CA THR A 112 -2.08 7.74 -2.50
C THR A 112 -2.69 6.45 -3.02
N ASP A 113 -1.89 5.50 -3.50
CA ASP A 113 -2.23 4.14 -3.93
C ASP A 113 -3.63 4.04 -4.57
N PRO A 114 -3.88 4.69 -5.72
CA PRO A 114 -5.22 4.84 -6.27
C PRO A 114 -5.77 3.51 -6.80
N LEU A 115 -6.92 3.08 -6.24
CA LEU A 115 -7.53 1.78 -6.47
C LEU A 115 -9.05 1.89 -6.66
N TRP A 116 -9.52 1.76 -7.93
CA TRP A 116 -10.94 1.69 -8.26
C TRP A 116 -11.36 0.36 -8.88
N SER A 117 -10.41 -0.55 -9.15
CA SER A 117 -10.72 -1.88 -9.67
C SER A 117 -11.56 -2.70 -8.69
N GLU A 118 -12.40 -3.57 -9.24
CA GLU A 118 -13.25 -4.47 -8.45
C GLU A 118 -12.44 -5.56 -7.74
N ARG A 119 -11.30 -5.95 -8.33
CA ARG A 119 -10.43 -7.01 -7.79
C ARG A 119 -8.98 -6.57 -7.71
N THR A 120 -8.31 -7.02 -6.68
CA THR A 120 -6.85 -6.91 -6.50
C THR A 120 -6.18 -8.17 -7.03
N SER A 121 -6.12 -8.28 -8.37
CA SER A 121 -5.72 -9.52 -9.06
C SER A 121 -5.17 -9.23 -10.46
N PRO A 122 -4.30 -10.11 -11.00
CA PRO A 122 -3.89 -10.03 -12.40
C PRO A 122 -5.02 -10.27 -13.41
N VAL A 123 -6.15 -10.84 -12.97
CA VAL A 123 -7.30 -11.17 -13.82
C VAL A 123 -8.61 -10.66 -13.21
N GLY A 124 -9.56 -10.25 -14.06
CA GLY A 124 -10.82 -9.66 -13.60
C GLY A 124 -11.86 -10.68 -13.06
N PHE A 125 -11.64 -11.98 -13.25
CA PHE A 125 -12.61 -13.01 -12.88
C PHE A 125 -12.25 -13.80 -11.61
N ALA A 126 -11.04 -13.65 -11.09
CA ALA A 126 -10.55 -14.38 -9.90
C ALA A 126 -9.71 -13.47 -9.01
N GLY A 127 -9.47 -13.91 -7.77
CA GLY A 127 -8.73 -13.17 -6.74
C GLY A 127 -9.62 -12.30 -5.84
N PRO A 128 -9.05 -11.63 -4.84
CA PRO A 128 -9.82 -10.86 -3.87
C PRO A 128 -10.69 -9.79 -4.53
N ARG A 129 -11.98 -9.80 -4.22
CA ARG A 129 -12.96 -8.82 -4.67
C ARG A 129 -13.17 -7.79 -3.56
N ARG A 130 -13.47 -6.54 -3.94
CA ARG A 130 -13.88 -5.56 -2.94
C ARG A 130 -15.24 -5.93 -2.35
N HIS A 131 -15.40 -5.64 -1.08
CA HIS A 131 -16.64 -5.89 -0.31
C HIS A 131 -17.52 -4.64 -0.19
N ARG A 132 -17.10 -3.50 -0.75
CA ARG A 132 -17.84 -2.24 -0.77
C ARG A 132 -17.36 -1.33 -1.92
N PRO A 133 -18.18 -0.36 -2.35
CA PRO A 133 -17.75 0.61 -3.37
C PRO A 133 -16.65 1.54 -2.81
N PRO A 134 -15.83 2.20 -3.67
CA PRO A 134 -15.02 3.32 -3.25
C PRO A 134 -15.89 4.44 -2.66
N GLY A 135 -15.43 5.06 -1.58
CA GLY A 135 -16.19 6.13 -0.92
C GLY A 135 -16.34 7.42 -1.73
N ILE A 136 -15.48 7.64 -2.76
CA ILE A 136 -15.61 8.71 -3.74
C ILE A 136 -15.57 8.07 -5.13
N ARG A 137 -16.53 8.44 -6.01
CA ARG A 137 -16.48 8.01 -7.41
C ARG A 137 -15.29 8.64 -8.10
N PHE A 138 -14.68 7.94 -9.03
CA PHE A 138 -13.52 8.47 -9.75
C PHE A 138 -13.83 9.77 -10.48
N GLU A 139 -15.04 9.91 -10.98
CA GLU A 139 -15.55 11.07 -11.71
C GLU A 139 -15.75 12.32 -10.82
N ASP A 140 -15.90 12.10 -9.51
CA ASP A 140 -16.07 13.17 -8.51
C ASP A 140 -14.73 13.67 -7.94
N LEU A 141 -13.59 13.09 -8.39
CA LEU A 141 -12.29 13.56 -7.98
C LEU A 141 -12.01 14.98 -8.51
N PRO A 142 -11.42 15.85 -7.69
CA PRO A 142 -10.88 17.10 -8.19
C PRO A 142 -9.70 16.85 -9.14
N PRO A 143 -9.21 17.84 -9.87
CA PRO A 143 -7.99 17.72 -10.67
C PRO A 143 -6.82 17.23 -9.80
N ILE A 144 -6.22 16.08 -10.14
CA ILE A 144 -5.09 15.48 -9.42
C ILE A 144 -3.78 15.97 -10.03
N ASP A 145 -2.88 16.46 -9.17
CA ASP A 145 -1.55 16.92 -9.56
C ASP A 145 -0.50 15.84 -9.45
N LEU A 146 -0.60 15.01 -8.40
CA LEU A 146 0.40 14.00 -8.05
C LEU A 146 -0.26 12.71 -7.60
N VAL A 147 0.35 11.59 -7.98
CA VAL A 147 0.00 10.25 -7.51
C VAL A 147 1.23 9.64 -6.84
N LEU A 148 1.06 9.10 -5.64
CA LEU A 148 2.07 8.34 -4.91
C LEU A 148 1.67 6.87 -4.91
N VAL A 149 2.57 5.98 -5.34
CA VAL A 149 2.35 4.53 -5.33
C VAL A 149 3.43 3.88 -4.47
N SER A 150 3.04 3.30 -3.33
CA SER A 150 3.95 2.80 -2.31
C SER A 150 4.71 1.53 -2.72
N HIS A 151 4.06 0.62 -3.41
CA HIS A 151 4.65 -0.64 -3.88
C HIS A 151 3.76 -1.31 -4.94
N ASN A 152 4.16 -2.48 -5.44
CA ASN A 152 3.52 -3.07 -6.61
C ASN A 152 2.47 -4.14 -6.34
N HIS A 153 2.02 -4.38 -5.12
CA HIS A 153 0.89 -5.27 -4.88
C HIS A 153 -0.36 -4.80 -5.63
N TYR A 154 -1.29 -5.72 -5.92
CA TYR A 154 -2.46 -5.42 -6.75
C TYR A 154 -3.44 -4.47 -6.10
N ASP A 155 -3.43 -4.37 -4.79
CA ASP A 155 -4.26 -3.50 -3.97
C ASP A 155 -3.68 -2.10 -3.76
N HIS A 156 -2.46 -1.84 -4.29
CA HIS A 156 -1.78 -0.52 -4.24
C HIS A 156 -1.44 -0.01 -5.65
N LEU A 157 -0.90 -0.85 -6.53
CA LEU A 157 -0.58 -0.49 -7.92
C LEU A 157 -1.65 -1.05 -8.86
N ASP A 158 -2.74 -0.31 -9.01
CA ASP A 158 -3.87 -0.66 -9.87
C ASP A 158 -3.68 -0.07 -11.28
N ILE A 159 -3.23 -0.89 -12.21
CA ILE A 159 -2.96 -0.47 -13.59
C ILE A 159 -4.19 0.14 -14.29
N PRO A 160 -5.43 -0.42 -14.17
CA PRO A 160 -6.62 0.21 -14.75
C PRO A 160 -6.84 1.64 -14.26
N THR A 161 -6.73 1.89 -12.97
CA THR A 161 -6.88 3.22 -12.38
C THR A 161 -5.74 4.15 -12.80
N LEU A 162 -4.48 3.68 -12.74
CA LEU A 162 -3.32 4.49 -13.14
C LEU A 162 -3.34 4.89 -14.61
N LYS A 163 -3.92 4.08 -15.50
CA LYS A 163 -4.15 4.46 -16.91
C LYS A 163 -5.07 5.68 -17.05
N ARG A 164 -6.06 5.82 -16.19
CA ARG A 164 -6.94 7.00 -16.15
C ARG A 164 -6.19 8.24 -15.63
N LEU A 165 -5.19 8.05 -14.76
CA LEU A 165 -4.35 9.07 -14.14
C LEU A 165 -3.01 9.29 -14.87
N ARG A 166 -2.79 8.70 -16.05
CA ARG A 166 -1.49 8.72 -16.75
C ARG A 166 -0.95 10.11 -17.14
N ARG A 167 -1.77 11.15 -17.04
CA ARG A 167 -1.37 12.54 -17.30
C ARG A 167 -0.88 13.24 -16.02
N CYS A 168 -1.13 12.67 -14.85
CA CYS A 168 -0.61 13.17 -13.58
C CYS A 168 0.86 12.79 -13.43
N LYS A 169 1.61 13.55 -12.65
CA LYS A 169 2.93 13.11 -12.18
C LYS A 169 2.72 11.92 -11.25
N ILE A 170 3.47 10.82 -11.47
CA ILE A 170 3.41 9.63 -10.63
C ILE A 170 4.79 9.41 -10.03
N ILE A 171 4.85 9.19 -8.72
CA ILE A 171 6.09 8.87 -7.99
C ILE A 171 5.92 7.51 -7.32
N THR A 172 6.95 6.67 -7.40
CA THR A 172 6.98 5.31 -6.86
C THR A 172 8.39 4.91 -6.47
N PRO A 173 8.60 3.92 -5.57
CA PRO A 173 9.93 3.39 -5.30
C PRO A 173 10.53 2.66 -6.52
N LEU A 174 11.86 2.48 -6.50
CA LEU A 174 12.67 1.91 -7.59
C LEU A 174 12.10 0.62 -8.17
N GLY A 175 12.16 0.49 -9.50
CA GLY A 175 11.79 -0.69 -10.27
C GLY A 175 10.31 -0.74 -10.66
N ASN A 176 9.40 -0.08 -9.95
CA ASN A 176 7.95 -0.13 -10.24
C ASN A 176 7.59 0.63 -11.52
N GLY A 177 8.33 1.66 -11.88
CA GLY A 177 8.15 2.41 -13.12
C GLY A 177 8.34 1.55 -14.37
N ALA A 178 9.18 0.52 -14.31
CA ALA A 178 9.34 -0.42 -15.43
C ALA A 178 8.05 -1.23 -15.68
N LEU A 179 7.32 -1.62 -14.64
CA LEU A 179 6.01 -2.24 -14.75
C LEU A 179 4.99 -1.26 -15.33
N MET A 180 4.95 -0.03 -14.83
CA MET A 180 4.05 1.01 -15.31
C MET A 180 4.29 1.34 -16.78
N ARG A 181 5.56 1.43 -17.22
CA ARG A 181 5.93 1.68 -18.63
C ARG A 181 5.42 0.61 -19.59
N ARG A 182 5.34 -0.67 -19.17
CA ARG A 182 4.70 -1.74 -20.00
C ARG A 182 3.24 -1.42 -20.34
N HIS A 183 2.60 -0.58 -19.53
CA HIS A 183 1.20 -0.18 -19.70
C HIS A 183 1.03 1.26 -20.20
N GLY A 184 2.11 1.90 -20.68
CA GLY A 184 2.09 3.26 -21.22
C GLY A 184 1.93 4.35 -20.13
N ILE A 185 2.38 4.07 -18.90
CA ILE A 185 2.33 4.97 -17.77
C ILE A 185 3.76 5.38 -17.41
N ALA A 186 4.04 6.69 -17.41
CA ALA A 186 5.32 7.23 -16.96
C ALA A 186 5.29 7.44 -15.43
N ALA A 187 6.40 7.15 -14.76
CA ALA A 187 6.57 7.42 -13.34
C ALA A 187 8.00 7.83 -13.05
N THR A 188 8.19 8.69 -12.05
CA THR A 188 9.46 9.00 -11.41
C THR A 188 9.72 7.94 -10.34
N GLU A 189 10.92 7.34 -10.36
CA GLU A 189 11.31 6.32 -9.39
C GLU A 189 12.27 6.93 -8.37
N LEU A 190 12.03 6.68 -7.08
CA LEU A 190 12.87 7.14 -5.97
C LEU A 190 13.40 5.96 -5.18
N ASP A 191 14.65 6.07 -4.75
CA ASP A 191 15.20 5.21 -3.71
C ASP A 191 14.79 5.72 -2.33
N TRP A 192 14.95 4.89 -1.29
CA TRP A 192 14.76 5.35 0.09
C TRP A 192 15.65 6.56 0.38
N TRP A 193 15.07 7.54 1.04
CA TRP A 193 15.66 8.83 1.39
C TRP A 193 15.94 9.77 0.19
N GLN A 194 15.62 9.34 -1.04
CA GLN A 194 15.64 10.25 -2.19
C GLN A 194 14.37 11.09 -2.25
N SER A 195 14.54 12.32 -2.74
CA SER A 195 13.48 13.30 -2.84
C SER A 195 13.30 13.79 -4.27
N GLU A 196 12.06 14.04 -4.64
CA GLU A 196 11.66 14.75 -5.83
C GLU A 196 10.71 15.90 -5.42
N ALA A 197 11.20 17.15 -5.50
CA ALA A 197 10.54 18.33 -4.94
C ALA A 197 10.22 18.12 -3.43
N ALA A 198 8.95 18.26 -3.05
CA ALA A 198 8.49 18.09 -1.66
C ALA A 198 8.25 16.61 -1.24
N ILE A 199 8.49 15.64 -2.12
CA ILE A 199 8.19 14.23 -1.86
C ILE A 199 9.49 13.47 -1.61
N THR A 200 9.59 12.82 -0.45
CA THR A 200 10.71 11.92 -0.10
C THR A 200 10.18 10.50 0.05
N ALA A 201 10.77 9.55 -0.68
CA ALA A 201 10.52 8.13 -0.44
C ALA A 201 11.25 7.68 0.83
N VAL A 202 10.58 6.91 1.67
CA VAL A 202 11.12 6.48 2.96
C VAL A 202 10.96 4.96 3.15
N PRO A 203 11.82 4.32 3.96
CA PRO A 203 11.75 2.89 4.21
C PRO A 203 10.40 2.44 4.79
N ALA A 204 10.05 1.20 4.47
CA ALA A 204 9.00 0.44 5.10
C ALA A 204 9.46 -1.02 5.29
N GLN A 205 8.86 -1.74 6.22
CA GLN A 205 9.13 -3.16 6.48
C GLN A 205 8.07 -3.99 5.75
N HIS A 206 8.30 -4.27 4.44
CA HIS A 206 7.31 -4.94 3.59
C HIS A 206 7.97 -5.75 2.48
N PHE A 207 7.30 -5.93 1.34
CA PHE A 207 7.82 -6.60 0.17
C PHE A 207 7.04 -6.20 -1.10
N CYS A 208 7.62 -6.52 -2.27
CA CYS A 208 6.97 -6.40 -3.57
C CYS A 208 6.78 -7.77 -4.20
N ALA A 209 5.63 -8.02 -4.82
CA ALA A 209 5.38 -9.16 -5.70
C ALA A 209 4.13 -8.93 -6.56
N ARG A 210 4.18 -9.26 -7.84
CA ARG A 210 3.01 -9.32 -8.76
C ARG A 210 2.72 -10.75 -9.16
N GLY A 211 3.76 -11.54 -9.31
CA GLY A 211 3.71 -12.93 -9.72
C GLY A 211 4.41 -13.85 -8.71
N LEU A 212 4.66 -15.07 -9.15
CA LEU A 212 5.30 -16.09 -8.32
C LEU A 212 6.83 -15.97 -8.31
N THR A 213 7.42 -15.26 -9.28
CA THR A 213 8.87 -15.28 -9.54
C THR A 213 9.56 -13.93 -9.31
N ASP A 214 8.82 -12.89 -8.95
CA ASP A 214 9.32 -11.51 -8.88
C ASP A 214 9.39 -10.90 -7.48
N ARG A 215 9.24 -11.72 -6.42
CA ARG A 215 9.32 -11.23 -5.04
C ARG A 215 10.59 -10.43 -4.80
N ASN A 216 10.42 -9.22 -4.24
CA ASN A 216 11.48 -8.28 -3.89
C ASN A 216 12.36 -7.80 -5.08
N ARG A 217 11.89 -7.93 -6.33
CA ARG A 217 12.62 -7.42 -7.50
C ARG A 217 12.43 -5.92 -7.74
N ASN A 218 11.52 -5.31 -7.01
CA ASN A 218 11.20 -3.89 -7.01
C ASN A 218 11.13 -3.42 -5.57
N LEU A 219 11.43 -2.14 -5.34
CA LEU A 219 11.43 -1.55 -4.01
C LEU A 219 10.02 -1.20 -3.57
N TRP A 220 9.77 -1.21 -2.29
CA TRP A 220 8.58 -0.73 -1.57
C TRP A 220 8.96 0.42 -0.64
N GLY A 221 7.99 1.16 -0.14
CA GLY A 221 8.25 2.22 0.83
C GLY A 221 7.03 3.06 1.12
N GLY A 222 7.18 3.97 2.07
CA GLY A 222 6.28 5.07 2.32
C GLY A 222 6.75 6.35 1.66
N PHE A 223 6.04 7.44 1.94
CA PHE A 223 6.40 8.78 1.48
C PHE A 223 6.21 9.81 2.59
N VAL A 224 7.13 10.76 2.67
CA VAL A 224 6.93 12.01 3.38
C VAL A 224 6.68 13.12 2.36
N ILE A 225 5.56 13.81 2.53
CA ILE A 225 5.20 15.02 1.79
C ILE A 225 5.57 16.20 2.67
N SER A 226 6.60 16.92 2.29
CA SER A 226 7.09 18.07 3.06
C SER A 226 6.24 19.32 2.80
N SER A 227 5.83 19.99 3.88
CA SER A 227 5.15 21.26 3.87
C SER A 227 5.70 22.16 4.98
N ARG A 228 5.74 23.46 4.74
CA ARG A 228 6.12 24.46 5.74
C ARG A 228 5.13 24.53 6.93
N PHE A 229 3.96 23.93 6.79
CA PHE A 229 2.92 23.88 7.82
C PHE A 229 2.83 22.52 8.52
N GLY A 230 3.86 21.70 8.40
CA GLY A 230 3.94 20.36 8.94
C GLY A 230 3.77 19.26 7.89
N ASN A 231 4.59 18.24 8.00
CA ASN A 231 4.76 17.18 7.03
C ASN A 231 3.61 16.16 7.10
N VAL A 232 3.33 15.48 5.98
CA VAL A 232 2.43 14.35 5.93
C VAL A 232 3.24 13.09 5.66
N TYR A 233 3.06 12.06 6.49
CA TYR A 233 3.64 10.74 6.28
C TYR A 233 2.57 9.77 5.78
N PHE A 234 2.81 9.16 4.64
CA PHE A 234 2.04 8.03 4.10
C PHE A 234 2.89 6.76 4.21
N ALA A 235 2.49 5.83 5.07
CA ALA A 235 3.27 4.63 5.35
C ALA A 235 3.26 3.62 4.21
N GLY A 236 2.20 3.57 3.37
CA GLY A 236 1.90 2.39 2.56
C GLY A 236 1.64 1.19 3.47
N ASP A 237 2.12 0.01 3.08
CA ASP A 237 2.11 -1.19 3.92
C ASP A 237 3.45 -1.36 4.63
N THR A 238 3.39 -1.70 5.92
CA THR A 238 4.61 -1.90 6.70
C THR A 238 4.37 -2.78 7.93
N GLY A 239 5.34 -3.63 8.26
CA GLY A 239 5.54 -4.18 9.59
C GLY A 239 6.20 -3.16 10.52
N TRP A 240 6.36 -3.52 11.79
CA TRP A 240 7.06 -2.70 12.77
C TRP A 240 8.57 -2.66 12.48
N GLY A 241 9.20 -1.49 12.67
CA GLY A 241 10.64 -1.32 12.52
C GLY A 241 11.14 0.05 12.97
N ASP A 242 12.47 0.20 13.00
CA ASP A 242 13.16 1.42 13.43
C ASP A 242 12.93 2.62 12.50
N HIS A 243 12.41 2.37 11.30
CA HIS A 243 12.11 3.39 10.31
C HIS A 243 11.13 4.46 10.83
N PHE A 244 10.18 4.10 11.72
CA PHE A 244 9.28 5.10 12.31
C PHE A 244 10.04 6.16 13.12
N ALA A 245 10.96 5.71 14.00
CA ALA A 245 11.79 6.62 14.77
C ALA A 245 12.77 7.42 13.89
N GLU A 246 13.28 6.82 12.83
CA GLU A 246 14.17 7.50 11.89
C GLU A 246 13.44 8.57 11.08
N ILE A 247 12.23 8.28 10.58
CA ILE A 247 11.37 9.24 9.90
C ILE A 247 11.04 10.39 10.84
N SER A 248 10.68 10.09 12.10
CA SER A 248 10.43 11.10 13.13
C SER A 248 11.61 12.04 13.31
N ARG A 249 12.83 11.51 13.43
CA ARG A 249 14.03 12.34 13.59
C ARG A 249 14.32 13.25 12.39
N ARG A 250 13.98 12.83 11.18
CA ARG A 250 14.31 13.55 9.95
C ARG A 250 13.26 14.58 9.53
N PHE A 251 11.99 14.35 9.87
CA PHE A 251 10.85 15.06 9.28
C PHE A 251 9.85 15.64 10.28
N GLN A 252 10.34 16.17 11.42
CA GLN A 252 9.45 16.90 12.32
C GLN A 252 9.12 18.32 11.80
N PRO A 253 7.93 18.86 12.11
CA PRO A 253 6.79 18.19 12.74
C PRO A 253 6.01 17.32 11.72
N ILE A 254 5.49 16.17 12.17
CA ILE A 254 4.57 15.35 11.39
C ILE A 254 3.13 15.75 11.76
N ARG A 255 2.48 16.49 10.86
CA ARG A 255 1.11 16.97 11.03
C ARG A 255 0.08 15.86 10.88
N LEU A 256 0.30 14.94 9.92
CA LEU A 256 -0.57 13.81 9.65
C LEU A 256 0.24 12.56 9.30
N ALA A 257 -0.08 11.42 9.92
CA ALA A 257 0.44 10.12 9.53
C ALA A 257 -0.71 9.20 9.07
N LEU A 258 -0.58 8.60 7.88
CA LEU A 258 -1.50 7.60 7.35
C LEU A 258 -0.93 6.22 7.63
N LEU A 259 -1.56 5.45 8.53
CA LEU A 259 -1.02 4.21 9.09
C LEU A 259 -1.94 3.01 8.78
N PRO A 260 -1.40 1.89 8.26
CA PRO A 260 -2.20 0.71 7.96
C PRO A 260 -2.63 0.00 9.25
N ILE A 261 -3.86 -0.54 9.27
CA ILE A 261 -4.40 -1.28 10.41
C ILE A 261 -4.98 -2.65 10.05
N GLY A 262 -5.06 -3.02 8.76
CA GLY A 262 -5.61 -4.27 8.27
C GLY A 262 -4.56 -5.27 7.81
N ALA A 263 -5.02 -6.45 7.40
CA ALA A 263 -4.21 -7.60 6.96
C ALA A 263 -3.17 -8.05 8.01
N TYR A 264 -3.48 -7.92 9.31
CA TYR A 264 -2.55 -8.22 10.40
C TYR A 264 -2.66 -9.65 10.97
N ARG A 265 -3.68 -10.43 10.58
CA ARG A 265 -3.87 -11.81 11.03
C ARG A 265 -3.56 -12.82 9.93
N PRO A 266 -3.00 -14.01 10.30
CA PRO A 266 -2.50 -14.36 11.64
C PRO A 266 -1.14 -13.70 11.93
N ARG A 267 -0.91 -13.27 13.17
CA ARG A 267 0.30 -12.52 13.57
C ARG A 267 1.60 -13.28 13.26
N TRP A 268 1.63 -14.61 13.45
CA TRP A 268 2.84 -15.42 13.18
C TRP A 268 3.31 -15.32 11.71
N PHE A 269 2.43 -14.95 10.77
CA PHE A 269 2.74 -14.81 9.36
C PHE A 269 2.78 -13.34 8.92
N MET A 270 1.85 -12.50 9.39
CA MET A 270 1.69 -11.11 8.94
C MET A 270 2.60 -10.12 9.67
N ARG A 271 2.96 -10.37 10.94
CA ARG A 271 3.75 -9.43 11.76
C ARG A 271 5.02 -8.87 11.08
N PRO A 272 5.79 -9.64 10.31
CA PRO A 272 7.00 -9.12 9.67
C PRO A 272 6.73 -8.03 8.60
N VAL A 273 5.51 -7.93 8.08
CA VAL A 273 5.17 -7.08 6.92
C VAL A 273 3.93 -6.21 7.10
N HIS A 274 3.15 -6.44 8.17
CA HIS A 274 1.99 -5.64 8.55
C HIS A 274 1.98 -5.39 10.05
N ILE A 275 1.92 -4.12 10.45
CA ILE A 275 1.62 -3.75 11.83
C ILE A 275 0.17 -4.14 12.16
N ASP A 276 -0.07 -4.46 13.43
CA ASP A 276 -1.44 -4.61 13.92
C ASP A 276 -2.01 -3.27 14.42
N PRO A 277 -3.31 -3.21 14.75
CA PRO A 277 -3.94 -1.98 15.22
C PRO A 277 -3.27 -1.35 16.48
N ALA A 278 -2.71 -2.15 17.39
CA ALA A 278 -2.00 -1.64 18.55
C ALA A 278 -0.63 -1.06 18.12
N GLU A 279 0.13 -1.77 17.31
CA GLU A 279 1.38 -1.28 16.73
C GLU A 279 1.17 -0.02 15.87
N ALA A 280 -0.01 0.17 15.24
CA ALA A 280 -0.33 1.41 14.53
C ALA A 280 -0.47 2.61 15.48
N VAL A 281 -1.04 2.40 16.67
CA VAL A 281 -1.09 3.43 17.71
C VAL A 281 0.30 3.68 18.30
N GLU A 282 1.12 2.65 18.48
CA GLU A 282 2.52 2.82 18.88
C GLU A 282 3.32 3.60 17.81
N ALA A 283 3.06 3.35 16.51
CA ALA A 283 3.69 4.10 15.42
C ALA A 283 3.32 5.60 15.45
N HIS A 284 2.08 5.95 15.83
CA HIS A 284 1.69 7.35 16.04
C HIS A 284 2.64 8.04 17.06
N PHE A 285 2.93 7.38 18.18
CA PHE A 285 3.83 7.93 19.20
C PHE A 285 5.30 7.91 18.73
N ALA A 286 5.77 6.83 18.11
CA ALA A 286 7.14 6.74 17.60
C ALA A 286 7.44 7.81 16.54
N LEU A 287 6.46 8.15 15.71
CA LEU A 287 6.50 9.23 14.73
C LEU A 287 6.39 10.62 15.38
N ASN A 288 5.97 10.71 16.64
CA ASN A 288 5.56 11.97 17.27
C ASN A 288 4.57 12.75 16.38
N ALA A 289 3.60 12.03 15.79
CA ALA A 289 2.63 12.62 14.89
C ALA A 289 1.56 13.41 15.64
N GLN A 290 1.18 14.58 15.14
CA GLN A 290 0.12 15.41 15.75
C GLN A 290 -1.26 14.77 15.56
N THR A 291 -1.46 14.17 14.37
CA THR A 291 -2.67 13.42 14.01
C THR A 291 -2.25 12.17 13.26
N SER A 292 -2.92 11.04 13.51
CA SER A 292 -2.82 9.88 12.64
C SER A 292 -4.18 9.50 12.08
N MET A 293 -4.22 8.82 10.95
CA MET A 293 -5.43 8.29 10.33
C MET A 293 -5.21 6.84 9.88
N ALA A 294 -6.17 5.99 10.19
CA ALA A 294 -6.19 4.60 9.77
C ALA A 294 -6.41 4.47 8.26
N ILE A 295 -5.65 3.59 7.63
CA ILE A 295 -5.82 3.14 6.24
C ILE A 295 -5.74 1.60 6.17
N HIS A 296 -5.91 1.03 4.98
CA HIS A 296 -5.73 -0.39 4.68
C HIS A 296 -6.70 -1.31 5.42
N PHE A 297 -8.00 -0.97 5.47
CA PHE A 297 -9.03 -1.75 6.13
C PHE A 297 -10.38 -1.70 5.41
N GLY A 298 -11.27 -2.67 5.71
CA GLY A 298 -12.69 -2.66 5.40
C GLY A 298 -13.06 -2.77 3.92
N CYS A 299 -12.11 -3.01 3.01
CA CYS A 299 -12.35 -3.04 1.56
C CYS A 299 -12.10 -4.42 0.94
N PHE A 300 -11.01 -5.08 1.24
CA PHE A 300 -10.61 -6.38 0.70
C PHE A 300 -10.19 -7.35 1.79
N ALA A 301 -10.59 -8.62 1.67
CA ALA A 301 -10.20 -9.70 2.58
C ALA A 301 -8.82 -10.26 2.19
N LEU A 302 -7.74 -9.59 2.59
CA LEU A 302 -6.36 -9.95 2.25
C LEU A 302 -5.67 -10.80 3.33
N GLY A 303 -5.97 -10.54 4.61
CA GLY A 303 -5.53 -11.31 5.77
C GLY A 303 -6.54 -12.36 6.22
N ASP A 304 -6.40 -12.80 7.46
CA ASP A 304 -7.39 -13.61 8.19
C ASP A 304 -8.25 -12.76 9.13
N ASP A 305 -7.98 -11.47 9.24
CA ASP A 305 -8.81 -10.51 9.97
C ASP A 305 -10.17 -10.32 9.28
N GLY A 306 -11.23 -10.23 10.10
CA GLY A 306 -12.59 -9.92 9.63
C GLY A 306 -12.75 -8.45 9.28
N GLN A 307 -13.80 -8.13 8.53
CA GLN A 307 -14.05 -6.80 7.94
C GLN A 307 -14.00 -5.65 8.96
N PHE A 308 -14.53 -5.86 10.17
CA PHE A 308 -14.65 -4.84 11.21
C PHE A 308 -13.65 -5.00 12.35
N GLU A 309 -12.86 -6.09 12.36
CA GLU A 309 -11.87 -6.36 13.42
C GLU A 309 -10.80 -5.27 13.49
N PRO A 310 -10.20 -4.78 12.38
CA PRO A 310 -9.19 -3.73 12.45
C PRO A 310 -9.70 -2.46 13.14
N VAL A 311 -10.93 -2.05 12.83
CA VAL A 311 -11.57 -0.87 13.42
C VAL A 311 -11.87 -1.06 14.90
N ARG A 312 -12.38 -2.26 15.28
CA ARG A 312 -12.62 -2.60 16.68
C ARG A 312 -11.31 -2.54 17.48
N ASP A 313 -10.28 -3.19 16.97
CA ASP A 313 -9.01 -3.38 17.68
C ASP A 313 -8.23 -2.06 17.79
N VAL A 314 -8.23 -1.21 16.75
CA VAL A 314 -7.59 0.12 16.86
C VAL A 314 -8.32 1.03 17.82
N ARG A 315 -9.67 0.96 17.93
CA ARG A 315 -10.42 1.73 18.94
C ARG A 315 -10.04 1.32 20.36
N LEU A 316 -9.86 0.02 20.60
CA LEU A 316 -9.39 -0.49 21.89
C LEU A 316 -7.97 0.01 22.20
N ALA A 317 -7.07 -0.04 21.22
CA ALA A 317 -5.71 0.45 21.38
C ALA A 317 -5.64 1.97 21.65
N ILE A 318 -6.43 2.78 20.93
CA ILE A 318 -6.56 4.23 21.15
C ILE A 318 -7.01 4.51 22.60
N ALA A 319 -8.07 3.83 23.04
CA ALA A 319 -8.59 4.01 24.42
C ALA A 319 -7.55 3.62 25.49
N ALA A 320 -6.82 2.53 25.28
CA ALA A 320 -5.78 2.06 26.18
C ALA A 320 -4.55 3.00 26.25
N SER A 321 -4.32 3.81 25.21
CA SER A 321 -3.14 4.68 25.04
C SER A 321 -3.42 6.16 25.34
N GLY A 322 -4.47 6.48 26.10
CA GLY A 322 -4.79 7.85 26.48
C GLY A 322 -5.50 8.69 25.41
N ASN A 323 -6.14 8.04 24.45
CA ASN A 323 -6.93 8.66 23.36
C ASN A 323 -6.12 9.68 22.53
N PRO A 324 -5.00 9.29 21.93
CA PRO A 324 -4.30 10.17 20.99
C PRO A 324 -5.20 10.58 19.83
N ARG A 325 -4.85 11.65 19.13
CA ARG A 325 -5.60 12.09 17.93
C ARG A 325 -5.36 11.12 16.76
N PHE A 326 -6.03 9.97 16.83
CA PHE A 326 -5.97 8.92 15.84
C PHE A 326 -7.36 8.73 15.22
N TRP A 327 -7.50 9.06 13.93
CA TRP A 327 -8.78 9.05 13.23
C TRP A 327 -9.05 7.73 12.51
N ILE A 328 -10.30 7.32 12.57
CA ILE A 328 -10.86 6.23 11.79
C ILE A 328 -12.00 6.84 10.98
N LEU A 329 -11.68 7.28 9.76
CA LEU A 329 -12.66 7.91 8.88
C LEU A 329 -13.49 6.85 8.16
N GLU A 330 -14.74 7.19 7.88
CA GLU A 330 -15.56 6.38 6.98
C GLU A 330 -15.10 6.57 5.53
N HIS A 331 -15.39 5.57 4.69
CA HIS A 331 -15.08 5.67 3.26
C HIS A 331 -15.88 6.82 2.63
N GLY A 332 -15.20 7.75 1.99
CA GLY A 332 -15.76 8.98 1.44
C GLY A 332 -15.78 10.16 2.41
N GLU A 333 -15.45 9.94 3.70
CA GLU A 333 -15.34 11.02 4.66
C GLU A 333 -14.07 11.84 4.40
N GLY A 334 -14.24 13.16 4.35
CA GLY A 334 -13.14 14.11 4.27
C GLY A 334 -13.09 15.03 5.48
N ARG A 335 -11.89 15.26 6.04
CA ARG A 335 -11.69 16.05 7.26
C ARG A 335 -10.50 17.01 7.11
N ALA A 336 -10.67 18.24 7.61
CA ALA A 336 -9.55 19.17 7.75
C ALA A 336 -8.63 18.70 8.89
N VAL A 337 -7.33 18.70 8.63
CA VAL A 337 -6.32 18.32 9.62
C VAL A 337 -5.87 19.59 10.35
N PRO A 338 -5.93 19.63 11.68
CA PRO A 338 -5.47 20.79 12.46
C PRO A 338 -4.03 21.16 12.10
N PRO A 339 -3.64 22.44 12.23
CA PRO A 339 -2.24 22.83 12.14
C PRO A 339 -1.42 22.14 13.24
N CYS A 340 -0.10 22.13 13.07
CA CYS A 340 0.80 21.74 14.16
C CYS A 340 0.73 22.77 15.28
N ASP A 341 0.76 22.27 16.52
CA ASP A 341 0.84 23.09 17.74
C ASP A 341 2.23 23.72 17.87
#